data_eefbb0a6a27d2fb2f698c3056fcae4d5
#
_entry.id   eefbb0a6a27d2fb2f698c3056fcae4d5
#
_cell.length_a   1.000
_cell.length_b   1.000
_cell.length_c   1.000
_cell.angle_alpha   90.00
_cell.angle_beta   90.00
_cell.angle_gamma   90.00
#
_symmetry.space_group_name_H-M   'P 1'
#
loop_
_entity.id
_entity.type
_entity.pdbx_description
1 polymer ?
#
loop_
_entity_poly.entity_id
_entity_poly.type
_entity_poly.pdbx_seq_one_letter_code
_entity_poly.pdbx_strand_id
1 'polypeptide(L)'
;MQEYDITKLPFTSISRENWQMLTDLDADTLYDVIQNVGNYVLTGDKCDCDNTLSKVVCNQLISVIDRKGLKAYNSAKNLPNKND
;
A
#
# COMPACT_ATOMS: atom_id res chain seq x y z
N MET A 1 -22.73 5.04 -3.28
CA MET A 1 -21.81 4.09 -2.65
C MET A 1 -20.39 4.64 -2.66
N GLN A 2 -19.72 4.54 -1.54
CA GLN A 2 -18.38 5.06 -1.42
C GLN A 2 -17.36 4.06 -1.95
N GLU A 3 -16.44 4.53 -2.79
CA GLU A 3 -15.40 3.68 -3.32
C GLU A 3 -14.21 3.61 -2.37
N TYR A 4 -13.42 2.56 -2.52
CA TYR A 4 -12.19 2.39 -1.76
C TYR A 4 -11.24 3.56 -2.02
N ASP A 5 -10.72 4.15 -0.97
CA ASP A 5 -9.79 5.26 -1.04
C ASP A 5 -8.68 5.03 -0.01
N ILE A 6 -7.47 4.80 -0.50
CA ILE A 6 -6.31 4.51 0.34
C ILE A 6 -6.06 5.64 1.36
N THR A 7 -6.36 6.88 0.98
CA THR A 7 -6.07 8.04 1.84
C THR A 7 -6.98 8.10 3.06
N LYS A 8 -8.05 7.32 3.07
CA LYS A 8 -9.00 7.29 4.17
C LYS A 8 -8.70 6.19 5.18
N LEU A 9 -7.73 5.33 4.91
CA LEU A 9 -7.37 4.28 5.84
C LEU A 9 -6.59 4.84 7.02
N PRO A 10 -6.89 4.40 8.24
CA PRO A 10 -6.16 4.89 9.42
C PRO A 10 -4.71 4.40 9.45
N PHE A 11 -4.44 3.26 8.85
CA PHE A 11 -3.08 2.74 8.73
C PHE A 11 -3.03 1.73 7.60
N THR A 12 -1.81 1.48 7.13
CA THR A 12 -1.54 0.48 6.10
C THR A 12 -0.49 -0.49 6.62
N SER A 13 -0.42 -1.66 6.02
CA SER A 13 0.55 -2.67 6.45
C SER A 13 1.04 -3.49 5.26
N ILE A 14 2.23 -4.04 5.42
CA ILE A 14 2.82 -4.94 4.45
C ILE A 14 3.20 -6.23 5.15
N SER A 15 3.41 -7.30 4.36
CA SER A 15 3.72 -8.61 4.91
C SER A 15 5.18 -8.67 5.37
N ARG A 16 5.49 -9.70 6.18
CA ARG A 16 6.87 -9.96 6.60
C ARG A 16 7.78 -10.17 5.38
N GLU A 17 7.28 -10.82 4.35
CA GLU A 17 8.04 -11.06 3.13
C GLU A 17 8.39 -9.76 2.42
N ASN A 18 7.48 -8.80 2.44
CA ASN A 18 7.74 -7.48 1.87
C ASN A 18 8.80 -6.74 2.68
N TRP A 19 8.77 -6.86 4.00
CA TRP A 19 9.81 -6.27 4.82
C TRP A 19 11.18 -6.86 4.50
N GLN A 20 11.25 -8.18 4.33
CA GLN A 20 12.50 -8.85 3.96
C GLN A 20 13.00 -8.33 2.61
N MET A 21 12.10 -8.19 1.65
CA MET A 21 12.46 -7.66 0.34
C MET A 21 13.05 -6.25 0.45
N LEU A 22 12.43 -5.41 1.29
CA LEU A 22 12.92 -4.04 1.47
C LEU A 22 14.33 -4.01 2.08
N THR A 23 14.61 -4.90 3.03
CA THR A 23 15.91 -4.94 3.67
C THR A 23 17.01 -5.45 2.73
N ASP A 24 16.63 -6.11 1.65
CA ASP A 24 17.57 -6.61 0.65
C ASP A 24 17.92 -5.58 -0.42
N LEU A 25 17.22 -4.46 -0.45
CA LEU A 25 17.46 -3.42 -1.46
C LEU A 25 18.67 -2.57 -1.06
N ASP A 26 19.36 -2.04 -2.08
CA ASP A 26 20.39 -1.04 -1.83
C ASP A 26 19.74 0.25 -1.34
N ALA A 27 20.54 1.12 -0.72
CA ALA A 27 20.03 2.32 -0.06
C ALA A 27 19.25 3.23 -1.01
N ASP A 28 19.79 3.43 -2.22
CA ASP A 28 19.16 4.35 -3.18
C ASP A 28 17.80 3.81 -3.65
N THR A 29 17.74 2.52 -3.93
CA THR A 29 16.51 1.88 -4.35
C THR A 29 15.49 1.89 -3.22
N LEU A 30 15.93 1.58 -2.01
CA LEU A 30 15.06 1.61 -0.85
C LEU A 30 14.48 3.00 -0.62
N TYR A 31 15.31 4.03 -0.72
CA TYR A 31 14.85 5.40 -0.56
C TYR A 31 13.76 5.74 -1.60
N ASP A 32 14.03 5.39 -2.85
CA ASP A 32 13.10 5.65 -3.94
C ASP A 32 11.76 4.94 -3.71
N VAL A 33 11.82 3.67 -3.31
CA VAL A 33 10.61 2.89 -3.03
C VAL A 33 9.83 3.51 -1.87
N ILE A 34 10.50 3.85 -0.78
CA ILE A 34 9.82 4.43 0.39
C ILE A 34 9.15 5.75 0.03
N GLN A 35 9.85 6.60 -0.74
CA GLN A 35 9.27 7.88 -1.16
C GLN A 35 8.03 7.68 -2.01
N ASN A 36 8.07 6.76 -2.95
CA ASN A 36 6.97 6.57 -3.87
C ASN A 36 5.78 5.85 -3.23
N VAL A 37 6.04 4.83 -2.43
CA VAL A 37 4.96 4.14 -1.72
C VAL A 37 4.34 5.06 -0.67
N GLY A 38 5.17 5.82 0.04
CA GLY A 38 4.68 6.80 1.00
C GLY A 38 3.79 7.85 0.34
N ASN A 39 4.22 8.35 -0.81
CA ASN A 39 3.41 9.31 -1.56
C ASN A 39 2.06 8.72 -1.94
N TYR A 40 2.05 7.46 -2.39
CA TYR A 40 0.80 6.81 -2.73
C TYR A 40 -0.13 6.71 -1.51
N VAL A 41 0.40 6.30 -0.38
CA VAL A 41 -0.39 6.17 0.84
C VAL A 41 -0.98 7.51 1.27
N LEU A 42 -0.20 8.57 1.10
CA LEU A 42 -0.62 9.90 1.57
C LEU A 42 -1.54 10.62 0.58
N THR A 43 -1.35 10.42 -0.71
CA THR A 43 -2.08 11.18 -1.72
C THR A 43 -2.97 10.35 -2.62
N GLY A 44 -2.76 9.04 -2.66
CA GLY A 44 -3.48 8.17 -3.59
C GLY A 44 -2.86 8.10 -4.98
N ASP A 45 -1.80 8.85 -5.24
CA ASP A 45 -1.14 8.86 -6.54
C ASP A 45 -0.13 7.74 -6.64
N LYS A 46 -0.24 6.92 -7.68
CA LYS A 46 0.67 5.81 -7.88
C LYS A 46 2.06 6.29 -8.25
N CYS A 47 3.05 5.49 -7.89
CA CYS A 47 4.43 5.87 -8.12
C CYS A 47 4.76 5.90 -9.61
N ASP A 48 5.66 6.80 -9.95
CA ASP A 48 6.18 6.95 -11.30
C ASP A 48 7.70 6.91 -11.20
N CYS A 49 8.23 5.72 -10.99
CA CYS A 49 9.67 5.54 -10.79
C CYS A 49 10.36 5.34 -12.13
N ASP A 50 11.52 5.98 -12.29
CA ASP A 50 12.36 5.78 -13.47
C ASP A 50 13.12 4.45 -13.40
N ASN A 51 13.49 4.04 -12.20
CA ASN A 51 14.25 2.81 -11.98
C ASN A 51 13.31 1.61 -12.07
N THR A 52 13.63 0.66 -12.94
CA THR A 52 12.81 -0.52 -13.17
C THR A 52 12.62 -1.33 -11.89
N LEU A 53 13.70 -1.53 -11.13
CA LEU A 53 13.62 -2.29 -9.89
C LEU A 53 12.70 -1.59 -8.88
N SER A 54 12.88 -0.28 -8.71
CA SER A 54 12.02 0.50 -7.83
C SER A 54 10.56 0.39 -8.25
N LYS A 55 10.30 0.48 -9.53
CA LYS A 55 8.93 0.39 -10.06
C LYS A 55 8.30 -0.97 -9.73
N VAL A 56 9.03 -2.06 -9.92
CA VAL A 56 8.53 -3.40 -9.65
C VAL A 56 8.22 -3.55 -8.15
N VAL A 57 9.15 -3.11 -7.31
CA VAL A 57 8.98 -3.21 -5.85
C VAL A 57 7.82 -2.33 -5.38
N CYS A 58 7.73 -1.10 -5.88
CA CYS A 58 6.63 -0.20 -5.53
C CYS A 58 5.28 -0.82 -5.89
N ASN A 59 5.17 -1.35 -7.11
CA ASN A 59 3.92 -1.94 -7.56
C ASN A 59 3.54 -3.14 -6.70
N GLN A 60 4.51 -3.94 -6.30
CA GLN A 60 4.25 -5.09 -5.44
C GLN A 60 3.77 -4.65 -4.06
N LEU A 61 4.42 -3.66 -3.46
CA LEU A 61 4.01 -3.15 -2.16
C LEU A 61 2.64 -2.50 -2.21
N ILE A 62 2.39 -1.69 -3.24
CA ILE A 62 1.09 -1.04 -3.42
C ILE A 62 -0.01 -2.09 -3.58
N SER A 63 0.27 -3.15 -4.33
CA SER A 63 -0.68 -4.24 -4.52
C SER A 63 -1.04 -4.90 -3.18
N VAL A 64 -0.05 -5.14 -2.32
CA VAL A 64 -0.28 -5.74 -1.01
C VAL A 64 -1.07 -4.78 -0.11
N ILE A 65 -0.68 -3.51 -0.10
CA ILE A 65 -1.36 -2.49 0.71
C ILE A 65 -2.82 -2.37 0.29
N ASP A 66 -3.06 -2.29 -1.02
CA ASP A 66 -4.42 -2.15 -1.54
C ASP A 66 -5.27 -3.38 -1.25
N ARG A 67 -4.68 -4.57 -1.38
CA ARG A 67 -5.43 -5.80 -1.10
C ARG A 67 -5.86 -5.85 0.35
N LYS A 68 -4.96 -5.52 1.26
CA LYS A 68 -5.28 -5.50 2.69
C LYS A 68 -6.23 -4.35 3.02
N GLY A 69 -6.00 -3.20 2.40
CA GLY A 69 -6.86 -2.04 2.59
C GLY A 69 -8.27 -2.29 2.10
N LEU A 70 -8.39 -2.87 0.92
CA LEU A 70 -9.69 -3.20 0.35
C LEU A 70 -10.41 -4.24 1.19
N LYS A 71 -9.68 -5.23 1.69
CA LYS A 71 -10.25 -6.23 2.57
C LYS A 71 -10.78 -5.60 3.86
N ALA A 72 -10.00 -4.71 4.45
CA ALA A 72 -10.43 -3.99 5.65
C ALA A 72 -11.66 -3.12 5.37
N TYR A 73 -11.65 -2.43 4.23
CA TYR A 73 -12.76 -1.60 3.80
C TYR A 73 -14.03 -2.44 3.64
N ASN A 74 -13.90 -3.58 2.96
CA ASN A 74 -15.04 -4.46 2.73
C ASN A 74 -15.53 -5.09 4.03
N SER A 75 -14.63 -5.44 4.94
CA SER A 75 -15.01 -5.97 6.24
C SER A 75 -15.80 -4.97 7.05
N ALA A 76 -15.35 -3.73 7.06
CA ALA A 76 -16.05 -2.67 7.77
C ALA A 76 -17.42 -2.40 7.15
N LYS A 77 -17.46 -2.40 5.80
CA LYS A 77 -18.69 -2.18 5.06
C LYS A 77 -19.71 -3.29 5.28
N ASN A 78 -19.22 -4.52 5.39
CA ASN A 78 -20.06 -5.71 5.50
C ASN A 78 -20.26 -6.18 6.92
N LEU A 79 -19.77 -5.44 7.90
CA LEU A 79 -20.00 -5.78 9.29
C LEU A 79 -21.51 -5.82 9.55
N PRO A 80 -21.97 -6.83 10.29
CA PRO A 80 -23.38 -6.86 10.66
C PRO A 80 -23.72 -5.60 11.42
N ASN A 81 -24.82 -5.01 11.08
CA ASN A 81 -25.27 -3.86 11.78
C ASN A 81 -25.74 -4.31 13.18
N LYS A 82 -25.14 -3.76 14.19
CA LYS A 82 -25.42 -4.20 15.56
C LYS A 82 -26.79 -3.83 16.02
N ASN A 83 -27.42 -2.95 15.31
CA ASN A 83 -28.76 -2.51 15.66
C ASN A 83 -29.84 -3.31 14.98
N ASP A 84 -29.43 -4.22 14.14
CA ASP A 84 -30.38 -5.09 13.45
C ASP A 84 -30.86 -6.19 14.35
#